data_63be4cd01e3eccaf43a605d5bdc7aef1
#
_entry.id   63be4cd01e3eccaf43a605d5bdc7aef1
#
_cell.length_a   1.000
_cell.length_b   1.000
_cell.length_c   1.000
_cell.angle_alpha   90.00
_cell.angle_beta   90.00
_cell.angle_gamma   90.00
#
_symmetry.space_group_name_H-M   'P 1'
#
loop_
_entity.id
_entity.type
_entity.pdbx_description
1 polymer ?
#
loop_
_entity_poly.entity_id
_entity_poly.type
_entity_poly.pdbx_seq_one_letter_code
_entity_poly.pdbx_strand_id
1 'polypeptide(L)'
;MNKNIDFKIWSRLAPDEDFRLPKISDCTFELIENREAAIDEIPAEILLSVDGIRHLVHARLSDYEFESSEQYARKFAIKLAGSLDGAVEETGKPIAFCTEKLLPPQITEFTPMLTLSVWFSCEKRFEDLYEDIVSLLKRELPSALPSKYGKEMPPEQTYDDKNAFIEFLKDTPAPIWYAQKPVTHVHINDANRAEAKRAGFRTNRISIRMPDALYEIEEWKFALRRLLKSLTLTVGGFFGQICRGESGVISWWWQGVPLELGVACTFGEPYYSLIPDCAEKGEKVADGVAYFEEPYGPYVPTELVSMPKKKLFGKDRRYPDDFSAAANNPIKK
;
A
#
# COMPACT_ATOMS: atom_id res chain seq x y z
N MET A 1 -35.90 -2.40 -5.86
CA MET A 1 -34.58 -1.91 -5.40
C MET A 1 -34.06 -1.02 -6.52
N ASN A 2 -33.89 0.29 -6.24
CA ASN A 2 -33.30 1.18 -7.24
C ASN A 2 -31.88 0.73 -7.50
N LYS A 3 -31.59 0.29 -8.71
CA LYS A 3 -30.22 -0.05 -9.13
C LYS A 3 -29.56 1.23 -9.58
N ASN A 4 -28.49 1.63 -8.90
CA ASN A 4 -27.63 2.72 -9.32
C ASN A 4 -26.29 2.14 -9.77
N ILE A 5 -25.77 2.65 -10.88
CA ILE A 5 -24.44 2.34 -11.36
C ILE A 5 -23.67 3.66 -11.47
N ASP A 6 -22.55 3.74 -10.78
CA ASP A 6 -21.65 4.87 -10.88
C ASP A 6 -20.54 4.55 -11.88
N PHE A 7 -20.26 5.51 -12.76
CA PHE A 7 -19.15 5.51 -13.70
C PHE A 7 -18.22 6.68 -13.34
N LYS A 8 -17.05 6.38 -12.86
CA LYS A 8 -15.99 7.38 -12.66
C LYS A 8 -14.99 7.27 -13.80
N ILE A 9 -14.89 8.33 -14.56
CA ILE A 9 -13.95 8.43 -15.69
C ILE A 9 -12.78 9.26 -15.23
N TRP A 10 -11.65 8.61 -15.08
CA TRP A 10 -10.38 9.20 -14.68
C TRP A 10 -9.56 9.49 -15.92
N SER A 11 -9.19 10.74 -16.18
CA SER A 11 -8.61 11.13 -17.47
C SER A 11 -7.47 12.14 -17.35
N ARG A 12 -6.64 12.19 -18.39
CA ARG A 12 -5.58 13.19 -18.56
C ARG A 12 -6.14 14.53 -19.02
N LEU A 13 -7.15 14.47 -19.88
CA LEU A 13 -7.77 15.65 -20.47
C LEU A 13 -9.09 15.93 -19.76
N ALA A 14 -9.39 17.21 -19.57
CA ALA A 14 -10.72 17.65 -19.17
C ALA A 14 -11.69 17.52 -20.35
N PRO A 15 -12.96 17.17 -20.14
CA PRO A 15 -13.97 17.32 -21.18
C PRO A 15 -14.17 18.80 -21.53
N ASP A 16 -14.72 19.05 -22.70
CA ASP A 16 -15.04 20.40 -23.16
C ASP A 16 -15.97 21.10 -22.15
N GLU A 17 -15.91 22.45 -22.07
CA GLU A 17 -16.73 23.25 -21.15
C GLU A 17 -18.23 23.00 -21.33
N ASP A 18 -18.67 22.72 -22.56
CA ASP A 18 -20.06 22.43 -22.92
C ASP A 18 -20.44 20.94 -22.79
N PHE A 19 -19.58 20.12 -22.17
CA PHE A 19 -19.78 18.68 -22.05
C PHE A 19 -21.13 18.37 -21.39
N ARG A 20 -21.90 17.47 -22.04
CA ARG A 20 -23.19 16.99 -21.56
C ARG A 20 -23.27 15.48 -21.73
N LEU A 21 -23.85 14.81 -20.75
CA LEU A 21 -24.19 13.40 -20.91
C LEU A 21 -25.34 13.23 -21.92
N PRO A 22 -25.35 12.13 -22.69
CA PRO A 22 -26.46 11.83 -23.58
C PRO A 22 -27.74 11.55 -22.79
N LYS A 23 -28.88 11.96 -23.36
CA LYS A 23 -30.18 11.55 -22.83
C LYS A 23 -30.46 10.09 -23.25
N ILE A 24 -30.84 9.29 -22.28
CA ILE A 24 -31.28 7.92 -22.48
C ILE A 24 -32.79 7.88 -22.15
N SER A 25 -33.63 7.28 -23.03
CA SER A 25 -35.07 7.45 -22.97
C SER A 25 -35.73 6.89 -21.72
N ASP A 26 -35.18 5.81 -21.17
CA ASP A 26 -35.87 5.01 -20.15
C ASP A 26 -35.07 4.95 -18.81
N CYS A 27 -34.26 5.97 -18.54
CA CYS A 27 -33.47 6.04 -17.32
C CYS A 27 -32.97 7.47 -17.06
N THR A 28 -32.49 7.69 -15.85
CA THR A 28 -31.77 8.92 -15.48
C THR A 28 -30.27 8.67 -15.61
N PHE A 29 -29.62 9.38 -16.55
CA PHE A 29 -28.16 9.38 -16.67
C PHE A 29 -27.66 10.80 -16.43
N GLU A 30 -27.11 11.03 -15.25
CA GLU A 30 -26.79 12.36 -14.73
C GLU A 30 -25.30 12.53 -14.44
N LEU A 31 -24.82 13.74 -14.63
CA LEU A 31 -23.46 14.14 -14.26
C LEU A 31 -23.46 14.54 -12.78
N ILE A 32 -22.71 13.82 -11.97
CA ILE A 32 -22.57 14.08 -10.54
C ILE A 32 -21.41 15.05 -10.31
N GLU A 33 -20.27 14.81 -10.95
CA GLU A 33 -19.07 15.66 -10.80
C GLU A 33 -18.34 15.76 -12.15
N ASN A 34 -17.74 16.91 -12.37
CA ASN A 34 -16.81 17.16 -13.47
C ASN A 34 -15.77 18.18 -12.96
N ARG A 35 -14.61 17.71 -12.55
CA ARG A 35 -13.61 18.53 -11.87
C ARG A 35 -12.20 17.94 -11.98
N GLU A 36 -11.22 18.75 -11.61
CA GLU A 36 -9.89 18.22 -11.35
C GLU A 36 -9.94 17.18 -10.21
N ALA A 37 -9.22 16.11 -10.38
CA ALA A 37 -9.08 15.05 -9.39
C ALA A 37 -7.87 15.31 -8.50
N ALA A 38 -8.05 15.20 -7.19
CA ALA A 38 -6.93 15.14 -6.28
C ALA A 38 -6.24 13.77 -6.41
N ILE A 39 -4.92 13.75 -6.32
CA ILE A 39 -4.14 12.53 -6.58
C ILE A 39 -4.47 11.40 -5.59
N ASP A 40 -4.86 11.74 -4.37
CA ASP A 40 -5.27 10.81 -3.32
C ASP A 40 -6.67 10.21 -3.53
N GLU A 41 -7.45 10.76 -4.46
CA GLU A 41 -8.76 10.22 -4.84
C GLU A 41 -8.67 9.17 -5.96
N ILE A 42 -7.59 9.20 -6.74
CA ILE A 42 -7.44 8.33 -7.90
C ILE A 42 -7.10 6.91 -7.44
N PRO A 43 -7.83 5.88 -7.93
CA PRO A 43 -7.51 4.50 -7.59
C PRO A 43 -6.05 4.14 -7.89
N ALA A 44 -5.40 3.42 -6.96
CA ALA A 44 -4.00 3.04 -7.08
C ALA A 44 -3.71 2.26 -8.38
N GLU A 45 -4.65 1.42 -8.82
CA GLU A 45 -4.51 0.67 -10.08
C GLU A 45 -4.40 1.59 -11.29
N ILE A 46 -5.12 2.73 -11.28
CA ILE A 46 -5.05 3.73 -12.34
C ILE A 46 -3.73 4.48 -12.25
N LEU A 47 -3.36 4.98 -11.06
CA LEU A 47 -2.09 5.67 -10.84
C LEU A 47 -0.88 4.84 -11.26
N LEU A 48 -0.92 3.52 -11.01
CA LEU A 48 0.17 2.60 -11.36
C LEU A 48 0.16 2.15 -12.83
N SER A 49 -0.87 2.50 -13.59
CA SER A 49 -1.05 2.01 -14.96
C SER A 49 -1.12 3.11 -16.00
N VAL A 50 -1.48 4.32 -15.61
CA VAL A 50 -1.68 5.46 -16.51
C VAL A 50 -1.07 6.70 -15.89
N ASP A 51 -0.14 7.32 -16.60
CA ASP A 51 0.51 8.56 -16.17
C ASP A 51 -0.38 9.78 -16.40
N GLY A 52 -0.25 10.78 -15.55
CA GLY A 52 -0.80 12.13 -15.77
C GLY A 52 -2.32 12.25 -15.66
N ILE A 53 -3.00 11.33 -14.99
CA ILE A 53 -4.42 11.48 -14.69
C ILE A 53 -4.63 12.68 -13.76
N ARG A 54 -5.53 13.61 -14.16
CA ARG A 54 -5.79 14.86 -13.45
C ARG A 54 -7.25 15.22 -13.34
N HIS A 55 -8.14 14.49 -14.00
CA HIS A 55 -9.54 14.87 -14.10
C HIS A 55 -10.47 13.72 -13.77
N LEU A 56 -11.59 14.05 -13.13
CA LEU A 56 -12.67 13.12 -12.79
C LEU A 56 -13.98 13.60 -13.43
N VAL A 57 -14.59 12.72 -14.23
CA VAL A 57 -15.99 12.82 -14.60
C VAL A 57 -16.75 11.70 -13.91
N HIS A 58 -17.64 12.05 -13.00
CA HIS A 58 -18.49 11.08 -12.29
C HIS A 58 -19.91 11.18 -12.83
N ALA A 59 -20.38 10.11 -13.44
CA ALA A 59 -21.75 9.98 -13.96
C ALA A 59 -22.48 8.83 -13.27
N ARG A 60 -23.79 8.99 -13.06
CA ARG A 60 -24.65 7.98 -12.44
C ARG A 60 -25.79 7.61 -13.35
N LEU A 61 -26.00 6.32 -13.52
CA LEU A 61 -27.19 5.74 -14.13
C LEU A 61 -28.13 5.26 -13.02
N SER A 62 -29.36 5.76 -13.02
CA SER A 62 -30.41 5.38 -12.08
C SER A 62 -31.73 5.15 -12.79
N ASP A 63 -32.67 4.52 -12.09
CA ASP A 63 -34.07 4.28 -12.54
C ASP A 63 -34.16 3.56 -13.89
N TYR A 64 -33.21 2.70 -14.22
CA TYR A 64 -33.20 1.95 -15.46
C TYR A 64 -33.92 0.59 -15.34
N GLU A 65 -34.74 0.27 -16.32
CA GLU A 65 -35.49 -0.98 -16.39
C GLU A 65 -34.81 -2.01 -17.30
N PHE A 66 -34.11 -1.54 -18.32
CA PHE A 66 -33.55 -2.38 -19.37
C PHE A 66 -32.03 -2.48 -19.33
N GLU A 67 -31.51 -3.67 -19.53
CA GLU A 67 -30.07 -3.93 -19.65
C GLU A 67 -29.42 -3.14 -20.81
N SER A 68 -30.20 -2.83 -21.84
CA SER A 68 -29.76 -2.03 -22.98
C SER A 68 -29.31 -0.60 -22.56
N SER A 69 -29.99 -0.01 -21.56
CA SER A 69 -29.65 1.32 -21.03
C SER A 69 -28.34 1.29 -20.28
N GLU A 70 -28.08 0.24 -19.48
CA GLU A 70 -26.81 -0.02 -18.82
C GLU A 70 -25.68 -0.19 -19.84
N GLN A 71 -25.90 -1.02 -20.87
CA GLN A 71 -24.90 -1.23 -21.91
C GLN A 71 -24.58 0.05 -22.71
N TYR A 72 -25.60 0.88 -22.95
CA TYR A 72 -25.39 2.16 -23.63
C TYR A 72 -24.56 3.12 -22.76
N ALA A 73 -24.92 3.29 -21.49
CA ALA A 73 -24.17 4.14 -20.56
C ALA A 73 -22.71 3.69 -20.43
N ARG A 74 -22.47 2.37 -20.32
CA ARG A 74 -21.12 1.79 -20.26
C ARG A 74 -20.33 2.07 -21.55
N LYS A 75 -20.91 1.85 -22.73
CA LYS A 75 -20.26 2.15 -24.01
C LYS A 75 -19.92 3.63 -24.13
N PHE A 76 -20.82 4.49 -23.67
CA PHE A 76 -20.58 5.92 -23.64
C PHE A 76 -19.40 6.27 -22.70
N ALA A 77 -19.38 5.76 -21.47
CA ALA A 77 -18.32 6.01 -20.50
C ALA A 77 -16.95 5.55 -21.04
N ILE A 78 -16.89 4.35 -21.64
CA ILE A 78 -15.67 3.82 -22.27
C ILE A 78 -15.22 4.72 -23.45
N LYS A 79 -16.13 5.14 -24.29
CA LYS A 79 -15.83 6.01 -25.43
C LYS A 79 -15.33 7.39 -24.96
N LEU A 80 -15.96 7.95 -23.91
CA LEU A 80 -15.54 9.20 -23.31
C LEU A 80 -14.15 9.08 -22.70
N ALA A 81 -13.89 8.04 -21.91
CA ALA A 81 -12.57 7.79 -21.36
C ALA A 81 -11.50 7.67 -22.45
N GLY A 82 -11.80 6.98 -23.56
CA GLY A 82 -10.89 6.90 -24.70
C GLY A 82 -10.61 8.25 -25.35
N SER A 83 -11.61 9.11 -25.49
CA SER A 83 -11.44 10.45 -26.05
C SER A 83 -10.70 11.41 -25.10
N LEU A 84 -10.76 11.17 -23.81
CA LEU A 84 -10.09 11.96 -22.78
C LEU A 84 -8.75 11.33 -22.29
N ASP A 85 -8.34 10.26 -22.94
CA ASP A 85 -7.10 9.54 -22.61
C ASP A 85 -7.06 9.05 -21.16
N GLY A 86 -7.99 8.15 -20.81
CA GLY A 86 -8.22 7.77 -19.43
C GLY A 86 -8.68 6.35 -19.19
N ALA A 87 -9.31 6.12 -18.04
CA ALA A 87 -9.86 4.84 -17.60
C ALA A 87 -11.25 5.01 -17.00
N VAL A 88 -12.05 3.95 -17.01
CA VAL A 88 -13.39 3.89 -16.39
C VAL A 88 -13.36 2.95 -15.20
N GLU A 89 -13.77 3.45 -14.05
CA GLU A 89 -14.15 2.68 -12.88
C GLU A 89 -15.69 2.59 -12.85
N GLU A 90 -16.22 1.38 -12.92
CA GLU A 90 -17.66 1.10 -12.81
C GLU A 90 -17.93 0.31 -11.54
N THR A 91 -18.99 0.65 -10.81
CA THR A 91 -19.35 -0.05 -9.58
C THR A 91 -19.44 -1.58 -9.78
N GLY A 92 -18.61 -2.32 -9.06
CA GLY A 92 -18.61 -3.78 -9.09
C GLY A 92 -17.99 -4.42 -10.34
N LYS A 93 -17.29 -3.64 -11.17
CA LYS A 93 -16.59 -4.14 -12.36
C LYS A 93 -15.07 -3.83 -12.26
N PRO A 94 -14.23 -4.58 -12.98
CA PRO A 94 -12.84 -4.23 -13.17
C PRO A 94 -12.71 -2.90 -13.91
N ILE A 95 -11.65 -2.15 -13.62
CA ILE A 95 -11.32 -0.90 -14.30
C ILE A 95 -11.04 -1.16 -15.79
N ALA A 96 -11.72 -0.42 -16.66
CA ALA A 96 -11.50 -0.45 -18.09
C ALA A 96 -10.52 0.67 -18.49
N PHE A 97 -9.30 0.29 -18.90
CA PHE A 97 -8.29 1.23 -19.39
C PHE A 97 -8.55 1.52 -20.88
N CYS A 98 -8.68 2.80 -21.21
CA CYS A 98 -8.96 3.31 -22.56
C CYS A 98 -7.77 4.07 -23.13
N THR A 99 -6.67 4.12 -22.43
CA THR A 99 -5.40 4.70 -22.83
C THR A 99 -4.27 3.68 -22.73
N GLU A 100 -3.11 4.04 -23.22
CA GLU A 100 -1.91 3.20 -23.11
C GLU A 100 -1.45 3.14 -21.66
N LYS A 101 -1.30 1.91 -21.15
CA LYS A 101 -0.78 1.68 -19.82
C LYS A 101 0.74 1.92 -19.77
N LEU A 102 1.20 2.41 -18.62
CA LEU A 102 2.63 2.47 -18.36
C LEU A 102 3.25 1.07 -18.44
N LEU A 103 4.34 0.98 -19.19
CA LEU A 103 5.13 -0.24 -19.19
C LEU A 103 6.00 -0.26 -17.92
N PRO A 104 5.91 -1.30 -17.10
CA PRO A 104 6.78 -1.41 -15.95
C PRO A 104 8.25 -1.51 -16.40
N PRO A 105 9.20 -0.98 -15.63
CA PRO A 105 10.61 -1.11 -15.92
C PRO A 105 11.03 -2.57 -16.05
N GLN A 106 11.93 -2.86 -16.99
CA GLN A 106 12.45 -4.22 -17.17
C GLN A 106 13.29 -4.62 -15.96
N ILE A 107 12.96 -5.79 -15.38
CA ILE A 107 13.69 -6.35 -14.25
C ILE A 107 14.82 -7.22 -14.79
N THR A 108 16.05 -6.88 -14.47
CA THR A 108 17.25 -7.67 -14.75
C THR A 108 17.80 -8.27 -13.44
N GLU A 109 18.72 -9.23 -13.54
CA GLU A 109 19.38 -9.81 -12.35
C GLU A 109 20.09 -8.77 -11.48
N PHE A 110 20.56 -7.69 -12.09
CA PHE A 110 21.25 -6.59 -11.39
C PHE A 110 20.37 -5.37 -11.12
N THR A 111 19.07 -5.46 -11.34
CA THR A 111 18.18 -4.34 -11.08
C THR A 111 18.18 -4.00 -9.59
N PRO A 112 18.58 -2.78 -9.20
CA PRO A 112 18.47 -2.36 -7.81
C PRO A 112 17.04 -2.50 -7.31
N MET A 113 16.91 -2.96 -6.07
CA MET A 113 15.60 -3.27 -5.49
C MET A 113 15.21 -2.22 -4.46
N LEU A 114 13.93 -1.93 -4.41
CA LEU A 114 13.27 -1.18 -3.36
C LEU A 114 12.51 -2.16 -2.47
N THR A 115 12.54 -1.92 -1.16
CA THR A 115 11.80 -2.72 -0.19
C THR A 115 10.92 -1.81 0.67
N LEU A 116 9.62 -2.04 0.65
CA LEU A 116 8.68 -1.49 1.62
C LEU A 116 8.50 -2.53 2.74
N SER A 117 8.71 -2.14 3.98
CA SER A 117 8.54 -3.03 5.13
C SER A 117 7.82 -2.34 6.27
N VAL A 118 6.95 -3.07 6.97
CA VAL A 118 6.30 -2.61 8.20
C VAL A 118 6.46 -3.68 9.28
N TRP A 119 6.90 -3.25 10.47
CA TRP A 119 7.06 -4.08 11.66
C TRP A 119 6.02 -3.74 12.70
N PHE A 120 5.49 -4.75 13.34
CA PHE A 120 4.48 -4.60 14.37
C PHE A 120 4.59 -5.66 15.48
N SER A 121 3.85 -5.46 16.57
CA SER A 121 3.92 -6.34 17.73
C SER A 121 3.50 -7.76 17.41
N CYS A 122 4.24 -8.75 17.94
CA CYS A 122 3.85 -10.15 17.88
C CYS A 122 2.62 -10.48 18.75
N GLU A 123 2.11 -9.54 19.53
CA GLU A 123 0.84 -9.68 20.25
C GLU A 123 -0.36 -9.64 19.30
N LYS A 124 -0.21 -8.99 18.13
CA LYS A 124 -1.19 -9.03 17.06
C LYS A 124 -0.99 -10.29 16.22
N ARG A 125 -2.05 -11.02 16.00
CA ARG A 125 -2.02 -12.22 15.19
C ARG A 125 -2.24 -11.87 13.73
N PHE A 126 -1.43 -12.42 12.84
CA PHE A 126 -1.64 -12.22 11.41
C PHE A 126 -2.97 -12.78 10.91
N GLU A 127 -3.42 -13.88 11.51
CA GLU A 127 -4.70 -14.50 11.16
C GLU A 127 -5.88 -13.53 11.22
N ASP A 128 -5.83 -12.58 12.17
CA ASP A 128 -6.85 -11.55 12.36
C ASP A 128 -6.69 -10.36 11.38
N LEU A 129 -5.56 -10.27 10.67
CA LEU A 129 -5.19 -9.15 9.83
C LEU A 129 -5.15 -9.48 8.33
N TYR A 130 -5.16 -10.76 7.95
CA TYR A 130 -4.99 -11.14 6.54
C TYR A 130 -6.03 -10.54 5.60
N GLU A 131 -7.29 -10.49 6.01
CA GLU A 131 -8.35 -9.91 5.20
C GLU A 131 -8.14 -8.43 4.94
N ASP A 132 -7.76 -7.68 5.99
CA ASP A 132 -7.50 -6.25 5.90
C ASP A 132 -6.26 -5.98 5.07
N ILE A 133 -5.18 -6.76 5.25
CA ILE A 133 -3.95 -6.65 4.46
C ILE A 133 -4.22 -6.92 2.99
N VAL A 134 -4.89 -8.03 2.64
CA VAL A 134 -5.19 -8.38 1.24
C VAL A 134 -6.11 -7.34 0.60
N SER A 135 -7.11 -6.84 1.34
CA SER A 135 -8.00 -5.78 0.87
C SER A 135 -7.26 -4.46 0.67
N LEU A 136 -6.35 -4.12 1.58
CA LEU A 136 -5.49 -2.95 1.46
C LEU A 136 -4.57 -3.07 0.24
N LEU A 137 -3.87 -4.19 0.06
CA LEU A 137 -3.02 -4.41 -1.11
C LEU A 137 -3.82 -4.30 -2.42
N LYS A 138 -5.04 -4.87 -2.46
CA LYS A 138 -5.92 -4.75 -3.62
C LYS A 138 -6.25 -3.29 -3.96
N ARG A 139 -6.42 -2.46 -2.94
CA ARG A 139 -6.79 -1.04 -3.11
C ARG A 139 -5.59 -0.15 -3.44
N GLU A 140 -4.47 -0.34 -2.74
CA GLU A 140 -3.34 0.59 -2.79
C GLU A 140 -2.22 0.15 -3.74
N LEU A 141 -2.00 -1.17 -3.88
CA LEU A 141 -0.94 -1.75 -4.69
C LEU A 141 -1.38 -3.11 -5.26
N PRO A 142 -2.30 -3.16 -6.23
CA PRO A 142 -2.84 -4.42 -6.76
C PRO A 142 -1.76 -5.39 -7.26
N SER A 143 -0.66 -4.87 -7.78
CA SER A 143 0.48 -5.68 -8.23
C SER A 143 1.21 -6.42 -7.10
N ALA A 144 0.97 -6.09 -5.83
CA ALA A 144 1.46 -6.86 -4.70
C ALA A 144 0.62 -8.13 -4.42
N LEU A 145 -0.57 -8.26 -5.01
CA LEU A 145 -1.33 -9.50 -4.94
C LEU A 145 -0.59 -10.61 -5.69
N PRO A 146 -0.79 -11.89 -5.30
CA PRO A 146 -0.07 -12.97 -5.94
C PRO A 146 -0.44 -13.13 -7.41
N SER A 147 0.55 -13.42 -8.23
CA SER A 147 0.33 -14.06 -9.54
C SER A 147 0.16 -15.56 -9.33
N LYS A 148 1.01 -16.12 -8.46
CA LYS A 148 0.95 -17.50 -8.01
C LYS A 148 1.35 -17.61 -6.55
N TYR A 149 0.77 -18.58 -5.83
CA TYR A 149 1.12 -18.90 -4.46
C TYR A 149 1.13 -20.40 -4.22
N GLY A 150 1.76 -20.86 -3.15
CA GLY A 150 1.83 -22.27 -2.82
C GLY A 150 2.82 -22.54 -1.69
N LYS A 151 2.75 -23.77 -1.13
CA LYS A 151 3.64 -24.23 -0.04
C LYS A 151 5.00 -24.67 -0.56
N GLU A 152 5.07 -25.02 -1.84
CA GLU A 152 6.28 -25.52 -2.52
C GLU A 152 6.75 -24.53 -3.59
N MET A 153 8.02 -24.65 -3.97
CA MET A 153 8.64 -23.84 -5.01
C MET A 153 8.94 -24.68 -6.24
N PRO A 154 8.51 -24.30 -7.44
CA PRO A 154 7.71 -23.11 -7.77
C PRO A 154 6.25 -23.25 -7.34
N PRO A 155 5.59 -22.12 -6.96
CA PRO A 155 4.20 -22.16 -6.55
C PRO A 155 3.28 -22.51 -7.72
N GLU A 156 2.30 -23.38 -7.47
CA GLU A 156 1.43 -23.91 -8.51
C GLU A 156 0.04 -23.24 -8.57
N GLN A 157 -0.45 -22.73 -7.45
CA GLN A 157 -1.80 -22.16 -7.36
C GLN A 157 -1.85 -20.78 -7.96
N THR A 158 -2.80 -20.55 -8.87
CA THR A 158 -3.09 -19.23 -9.42
C THR A 158 -4.00 -18.44 -8.48
N TYR A 159 -3.78 -17.14 -8.38
CA TYR A 159 -4.64 -16.26 -7.58
C TYR A 159 -5.90 -15.90 -8.38
N ASP A 160 -6.98 -16.58 -8.10
CA ASP A 160 -8.32 -16.36 -8.69
C ASP A 160 -9.40 -16.18 -7.61
N ASP A 161 -9.15 -16.65 -6.40
CA ASP A 161 -10.04 -16.55 -5.26
C ASP A 161 -9.32 -15.95 -4.04
N LYS A 162 -9.84 -14.81 -3.58
CA LYS A 162 -9.36 -14.12 -2.36
C LYS A 162 -9.47 -15.03 -1.12
N ASN A 163 -10.56 -15.77 -0.97
CA ASN A 163 -10.82 -16.56 0.22
C ASN A 163 -9.88 -17.77 0.27
N ALA A 164 -9.68 -18.45 -0.85
CA ALA A 164 -8.70 -19.54 -0.95
C ALA A 164 -7.28 -19.06 -0.61
N PHE A 165 -6.92 -17.86 -1.05
CA PHE A 165 -5.63 -17.27 -0.71
C PHE A 165 -5.51 -16.92 0.79
N ILE A 166 -6.56 -16.36 1.40
CA ILE A 166 -6.58 -16.06 2.83
C ILE A 166 -6.45 -17.34 3.67
N GLU A 167 -7.14 -18.41 3.32
CA GLU A 167 -7.00 -19.71 3.99
C GLU A 167 -5.58 -20.27 3.83
N PHE A 168 -4.98 -20.15 2.63
CA PHE A 168 -3.57 -20.49 2.42
C PHE A 168 -2.64 -19.71 3.37
N LEU A 169 -2.87 -18.40 3.54
CA LEU A 169 -2.07 -17.56 4.44
C LEU A 169 -2.20 -18.00 5.91
N LYS A 170 -3.41 -18.39 6.34
CA LYS A 170 -3.65 -18.89 7.69
C LYS A 170 -2.93 -20.22 7.95
N ASP A 171 -2.87 -21.08 6.96
CA ASP A 171 -2.29 -22.42 7.07
C ASP A 171 -0.77 -22.47 6.85
N THR A 172 -0.18 -21.41 6.30
CA THR A 172 1.22 -21.41 5.88
C THR A 172 2.07 -20.58 6.85
N PRO A 173 3.06 -21.17 7.52
CA PRO A 173 4.03 -20.42 8.31
C PRO A 173 4.95 -19.62 7.37
N ALA A 174 5.15 -18.35 7.66
CA ALA A 174 6.00 -17.43 6.87
C ALA A 174 5.72 -17.44 5.35
N PRO A 175 4.50 -17.16 4.91
CA PRO A 175 4.14 -17.24 3.51
C PRO A 175 4.93 -16.23 2.66
N ILE A 176 5.41 -16.71 1.53
CA ILE A 176 6.02 -15.91 0.45
C ILE A 176 5.22 -16.19 -0.80
N TRP A 177 4.88 -15.16 -1.56
CA TRP A 177 4.28 -15.33 -2.87
C TRP A 177 4.95 -14.48 -3.93
N TYR A 178 4.94 -14.97 -5.16
CA TYR A 178 5.32 -14.18 -6.32
C TYR A 178 4.18 -13.23 -6.64
N ALA A 179 4.48 -11.95 -6.59
CA ALA A 179 3.54 -10.90 -6.89
C ALA A 179 3.37 -10.73 -8.41
N GLN A 180 2.47 -9.85 -8.81
CA GLN A 180 2.31 -9.44 -10.20
C GLN A 180 3.39 -8.41 -10.54
N LYS A 181 3.96 -8.52 -11.76
CA LYS A 181 4.93 -7.52 -12.21
C LYS A 181 4.33 -6.10 -12.19
N PRO A 182 5.10 -5.06 -11.81
CA PRO A 182 6.53 -5.09 -11.56
C PRO A 182 6.94 -5.44 -10.13
N VAL A 183 6.01 -5.66 -9.21
CA VAL A 183 6.33 -6.17 -7.86
C VAL A 183 6.87 -7.59 -7.99
N THR A 184 7.94 -7.91 -7.28
CA THR A 184 8.59 -9.21 -7.39
C THR A 184 7.99 -10.24 -6.44
N HIS A 185 7.97 -9.93 -5.16
CA HIS A 185 7.40 -10.81 -4.15
C HIS A 185 6.98 -10.04 -2.90
N VAL A 186 6.10 -10.66 -2.14
CA VAL A 186 5.71 -10.23 -0.80
C VAL A 186 6.07 -11.33 0.18
N HIS A 187 6.62 -10.94 1.31
CA HIS A 187 7.02 -11.83 2.39
C HIS A 187 6.37 -11.40 3.70
N ILE A 188 5.76 -12.36 4.38
CA ILE A 188 5.20 -12.20 5.72
C ILE A 188 6.06 -13.00 6.70
N ASN A 189 6.50 -12.35 7.76
CA ASN A 189 7.22 -12.96 8.85
C ASN A 189 6.36 -12.90 10.12
N ASP A 190 5.73 -14.02 10.46
CA ASP A 190 4.90 -14.16 11.64
C ASP A 190 5.73 -14.70 12.81
N ALA A 191 6.05 -13.81 13.74
CA ALA A 191 6.83 -14.15 14.94
C ALA A 191 6.10 -15.12 15.90
N ASN A 192 4.81 -15.36 15.72
CA ASN A 192 4.05 -16.29 16.53
C ASN A 192 4.19 -17.74 16.07
N ARG A 193 4.65 -17.97 14.85
CA ARG A 193 4.89 -19.32 14.32
C ARG A 193 6.10 -19.98 14.98
N ALA A 194 6.04 -21.30 15.09
CA ALA A 194 7.06 -22.07 15.80
C ALA A 194 8.47 -21.91 15.18
N GLU A 195 8.54 -21.87 13.86
CA GLU A 195 9.79 -21.68 13.11
C GLU A 195 10.40 -20.31 13.37
N ALA A 196 9.59 -19.26 13.32
CA ALA A 196 10.02 -17.91 13.61
C ALA A 196 10.50 -17.74 15.06
N LYS A 197 9.79 -18.36 16.02
CA LYS A 197 10.21 -18.39 17.43
C LYS A 197 11.56 -19.10 17.61
N ARG A 198 11.78 -20.24 16.95
CA ARG A 198 13.08 -20.94 16.98
C ARG A 198 14.20 -20.12 16.36
N ALA A 199 13.92 -19.42 15.26
CA ALA A 199 14.86 -18.49 14.63
C ALA A 199 15.08 -17.19 15.42
N GLY A 200 14.38 -16.99 16.54
CA GLY A 200 14.55 -15.82 17.38
C GLY A 200 13.81 -14.58 16.90
N PHE A 201 12.93 -14.69 15.92
CA PHE A 201 12.08 -13.55 15.50
C PHE A 201 11.13 -13.16 16.62
N ARG A 202 11.02 -11.86 16.84
CA ARG A 202 10.28 -11.30 17.98
C ARG A 202 9.23 -10.28 17.56
N THR A 203 9.23 -9.90 16.29
CA THR A 203 8.28 -8.96 15.70
C THR A 203 7.71 -9.52 14.43
N ASN A 204 6.46 -9.21 14.19
CA ASN A 204 5.81 -9.44 12.91
C ASN A 204 6.35 -8.46 11.88
N ARG A 205 6.44 -8.90 10.62
CA ARG A 205 6.87 -8.05 9.50
C ARG A 205 6.16 -8.42 8.22
N ILE A 206 5.77 -7.40 7.47
CA ILE A 206 5.37 -7.51 6.07
C ILE A 206 6.44 -6.80 5.25
N SER A 207 6.90 -7.42 4.17
CA SER A 207 7.87 -6.83 3.23
C SER A 207 7.40 -7.03 1.80
N ILE A 208 7.50 -5.96 1.00
CA ILE A 208 7.15 -5.96 -0.42
C ILE A 208 8.38 -5.50 -1.19
N ARG A 209 8.84 -6.30 -2.18
CA ARG A 209 10.02 -5.99 -2.99
C ARG A 209 9.65 -5.70 -4.43
N MET A 210 10.32 -4.71 -4.99
CA MET A 210 10.09 -4.23 -6.35
C MET A 210 11.35 -3.56 -6.91
N PRO A 211 11.43 -3.31 -8.22
CA PRO A 211 12.53 -2.53 -8.80
C PRO A 211 12.59 -1.11 -8.23
N ASP A 212 13.79 -0.64 -7.89
CA ASP A 212 14.03 0.69 -7.35
C ASP A 212 13.57 1.81 -8.31
N ALA A 213 13.73 1.59 -9.60
CA ALA A 213 13.33 2.55 -10.64
C ALA A 213 11.84 2.97 -10.55
N LEU A 214 10.98 2.18 -9.90
CA LEU A 214 9.59 2.57 -9.66
C LEU A 214 9.47 3.81 -8.77
N TYR A 215 10.40 4.01 -7.85
CA TYR A 215 10.36 5.17 -6.95
C TYR A 215 10.72 6.49 -7.64
N GLU A 216 11.24 6.45 -8.85
CA GLU A 216 11.47 7.64 -9.68
C GLU A 216 10.22 8.07 -10.47
N ILE A 217 9.19 7.24 -10.48
CA ILE A 217 7.89 7.52 -11.11
C ILE A 217 6.95 8.08 -10.04
N GLU A 218 6.47 9.31 -10.20
CA GLU A 218 5.72 10.02 -9.15
C GLU A 218 4.45 9.26 -8.72
N GLU A 219 3.74 8.63 -9.65
CA GLU A 219 2.53 7.85 -9.35
C GLU A 219 2.84 6.63 -8.47
N TRP A 220 3.94 5.92 -8.76
CA TRP A 220 4.41 4.81 -7.95
C TRP A 220 4.89 5.28 -6.59
N LYS A 221 5.68 6.34 -6.56
CA LYS A 221 6.17 6.96 -5.35
C LYS A 221 5.04 7.37 -4.42
N PHE A 222 4.01 8.02 -4.98
CA PHE A 222 2.81 8.39 -4.23
C PHE A 222 2.06 7.17 -3.70
N ALA A 223 1.80 6.16 -4.54
CA ALA A 223 1.10 4.95 -4.14
C ALA A 223 1.84 4.17 -3.04
N LEU A 224 3.17 4.08 -3.14
CA LEU A 224 4.00 3.41 -2.14
C LEU A 224 3.99 4.14 -0.79
N ARG A 225 4.04 5.48 -0.80
CA ARG A 225 3.94 6.30 0.43
C ARG A 225 2.57 6.15 1.08
N ARG A 226 1.51 6.16 0.29
CA ARG A 226 0.15 5.93 0.75
C ARG A 226 0.01 4.53 1.33
N LEU A 227 0.53 3.50 0.65
CA LEU A 227 0.55 2.13 1.13
C LEU A 227 1.31 2.01 2.45
N LEU A 228 2.49 2.63 2.59
CA LEU A 228 3.27 2.60 3.82
C LEU A 228 2.46 3.15 5.00
N LYS A 229 1.85 4.34 4.85
CA LYS A 229 0.99 4.97 5.86
C LYS A 229 -0.20 4.06 6.22
N SER A 230 -0.94 3.61 5.22
CA SER A 230 -2.14 2.78 5.41
C SER A 230 -1.81 1.42 6.02
N LEU A 231 -0.73 0.78 5.58
CA LEU A 231 -0.30 -0.51 6.13
C LEU A 231 0.14 -0.38 7.59
N THR A 232 0.89 0.69 7.93
CA THR A 232 1.27 0.99 9.31
C THR A 232 0.05 1.13 10.21
N LEU A 233 -0.99 1.83 9.77
CA LEU A 233 -2.23 1.97 10.52
C LEU A 233 -2.98 0.64 10.65
N THR A 234 -3.14 -0.09 9.56
CA THR A 234 -3.89 -1.35 9.52
C THR A 234 -3.31 -2.38 10.49
N VAL A 235 -1.99 -2.57 10.48
CA VAL A 235 -1.35 -3.55 11.36
C VAL A 235 -0.98 -2.99 12.73
N GLY A 236 -1.15 -1.67 12.97
CA GLY A 236 -0.63 -0.98 14.15
C GLY A 236 0.89 -1.11 14.23
N GLY A 237 1.53 -0.78 13.12
CA GLY A 237 2.98 -0.83 12.99
C GLY A 237 3.67 0.16 13.93
N PHE A 238 4.71 -0.29 14.61
CA PHE A 238 5.54 0.61 15.39
C PHE A 238 6.64 1.27 14.55
N PHE A 239 6.99 0.65 13.41
CA PHE A 239 7.92 1.18 12.45
C PHE A 239 7.61 0.67 11.05
N GLY A 240 7.73 1.53 10.06
CA GLY A 240 7.65 1.19 8.65
C GLY A 240 8.66 1.98 7.85
N GLN A 241 9.14 1.43 6.73
CA GLN A 241 10.05 2.15 5.84
C GLN A 241 9.95 1.70 4.39
N ILE A 242 10.34 2.60 3.50
CA ILE A 242 10.70 2.31 2.12
C ILE A 242 12.21 2.53 2.01
N CYS A 243 12.97 1.51 1.64
CA CYS A 243 14.42 1.62 1.51
C CYS A 243 14.94 1.04 0.20
N ARG A 244 16.04 1.60 -0.30
CA ARG A 244 16.77 1.07 -1.46
C ARG A 244 17.60 -0.13 -1.01
N GLY A 245 17.52 -1.21 -1.77
CA GLY A 245 18.20 -2.46 -1.44
C GLY A 245 17.42 -3.32 -0.44
N GLU A 246 18.11 -4.21 0.24
CA GLU A 246 17.54 -4.99 1.32
C GLU A 246 17.40 -4.09 2.55
N SER A 247 16.27 -4.17 3.23
CA SER A 247 16.15 -3.51 4.51
C SER A 247 17.17 -4.15 5.46
N GLY A 248 18.26 -3.52 5.67
CA GLY A 248 19.36 -3.99 6.50
C GLY A 248 19.03 -4.09 7.99
N VAL A 249 17.74 -3.99 8.24
CA VAL A 249 17.29 -4.02 9.56
C VAL A 249 17.01 -5.35 10.05
N ILE A 250 17.93 -5.79 10.75
CA ILE A 250 17.96 -7.15 11.13
C ILE A 250 17.35 -7.32 12.48
N SER A 251 16.92 -6.88 13.31
CA SER A 251 16.40 -7.31 14.61
C SER A 251 16.01 -6.21 15.52
N TRP A 252 15.21 -5.46 15.02
CA TRP A 252 14.71 -4.41 15.58
C TRP A 252 14.07 -4.35 16.79
N TRP A 253 13.64 -5.40 17.17
CA TRP A 253 12.74 -5.50 18.21
C TRP A 253 13.22 -4.84 19.47
N TRP A 254 14.34 -4.16 19.53
CA TRP A 254 14.71 -3.37 20.47
C TRP A 254 16.10 -3.04 20.56
N GLN A 255 16.60 -2.49 19.64
CA GLN A 255 17.99 -2.02 19.63
C GLN A 255 18.13 -0.53 19.39
N GLY A 256 17.05 0.20 19.53
CA GLY A 256 17.03 1.63 19.30
C GLY A 256 16.44 2.01 17.96
N VAL A 257 16.69 3.23 17.54
CA VAL A 257 16.28 3.75 16.26
C VAL A 257 17.18 3.19 15.17
N PRO A 258 16.63 2.81 14.01
CA PRO A 258 17.42 2.40 12.86
C PRO A 258 18.46 3.41 12.45
N LEU A 259 19.60 2.90 11.99
CA LEU A 259 20.67 3.75 11.46
C LEU A 259 20.27 4.41 10.15
N GLU A 260 19.48 3.69 9.35
CA GLU A 260 19.01 4.13 8.05
C GLU A 260 17.51 4.04 8.01
N LEU A 261 16.86 5.15 7.70
CA LEU A 261 15.41 5.24 7.66
C LEU A 261 14.81 5.08 6.26
N GLY A 262 15.66 4.79 5.28
CA GLY A 262 15.25 4.69 3.90
C GLY A 262 14.84 6.05 3.29
N VAL A 263 14.08 5.99 2.22
CA VAL A 263 13.58 7.18 1.50
C VAL A 263 12.26 7.69 2.07
N ALA A 264 11.58 6.89 2.88
CA ALA A 264 10.40 7.27 3.65
C ALA A 264 10.26 6.35 4.85
N CYS A 265 9.69 6.84 5.95
CA CYS A 265 9.42 6.00 7.11
C CYS A 265 8.20 6.46 7.91
N THR A 266 7.66 5.52 8.69
CA THR A 266 6.61 5.78 9.68
C THR A 266 7.06 5.33 11.05
N PHE A 267 6.68 6.07 12.08
CA PHE A 267 6.82 5.69 13.48
C PHE A 267 5.44 5.65 14.11
N GLY A 268 5.09 4.49 14.65
CA GLY A 268 3.92 4.30 15.50
C GLY A 268 4.33 4.04 16.94
N GLU A 269 3.34 3.79 17.81
CA GLU A 269 3.63 3.46 19.20
C GLU A 269 4.41 2.13 19.34
N PRO A 270 5.39 2.07 20.22
CA PRO A 270 5.79 3.07 21.24
C PRO A 270 6.83 4.09 20.78
N TYR A 271 7.34 4.00 19.55
CA TYR A 271 8.36 4.94 19.06
C TYR A 271 7.84 6.36 18.99
N TYR A 272 6.59 6.56 18.59
CA TYR A 272 5.98 7.88 18.52
C TYR A 272 6.08 8.64 19.85
N SER A 273 5.78 7.96 20.97
CA SER A 273 5.87 8.57 22.31
C SER A 273 7.29 8.68 22.83
N LEU A 274 8.23 7.86 22.33
CA LEU A 274 9.61 7.85 22.80
C LEU A 274 10.53 8.83 22.05
N ILE A 275 10.09 9.29 20.90
CA ILE A 275 10.85 10.16 20.00
C ILE A 275 10.09 11.48 19.84
N PRO A 276 10.45 12.53 20.59
CA PRO A 276 9.75 13.83 20.54
C PRO A 276 9.62 14.39 19.12
N ASP A 277 10.64 14.22 18.29
CA ASP A 277 10.63 14.67 16.89
C ASP A 277 9.47 14.09 16.07
N CYS A 278 8.90 12.95 16.48
CA CYS A 278 7.73 12.38 15.79
C CYS A 278 6.51 13.32 15.87
N ALA A 279 6.29 13.91 17.03
CA ALA A 279 5.18 14.85 17.22
C ALA A 279 5.49 16.25 16.67
N GLU A 280 6.77 16.67 16.69
CA GLU A 280 7.17 18.02 16.35
C GLU A 280 7.46 18.23 14.87
N LYS A 281 8.07 17.23 14.21
CA LYS A 281 8.58 17.35 12.83
C LYS A 281 7.93 16.38 11.84
N GLY A 282 7.33 15.31 12.34
CA GLY A 282 6.68 14.32 11.48
C GLY A 282 5.33 14.81 10.94
N GLU A 283 5.01 14.42 9.71
CA GLU A 283 3.64 14.54 9.21
C GLU A 283 2.73 13.63 10.05
N LYS A 284 1.69 14.19 10.68
CA LYS A 284 0.73 13.41 11.44
C LYS A 284 -0.14 12.57 10.50
N VAL A 285 0.02 11.24 10.55
CA VAL A 285 -0.82 10.30 9.79
C VAL A 285 -2.10 9.97 10.57
N ALA A 286 -1.96 9.74 11.86
CA ALA A 286 -3.04 9.53 12.83
C ALA A 286 -2.51 9.84 14.23
N ASP A 287 -3.38 9.71 15.26
CA ASP A 287 -2.91 9.80 16.63
C ASP A 287 -1.90 8.66 16.94
N GLY A 288 -0.72 9.04 17.41
CA GLY A 288 0.36 8.11 17.69
C GLY A 288 1.10 7.55 16.46
N VAL A 289 0.91 8.14 15.26
CA VAL A 289 1.64 7.75 14.05
C VAL A 289 2.14 8.97 13.29
N ALA A 290 3.46 9.03 13.09
CA ALA A 290 4.13 10.05 12.28
C ALA A 290 4.76 9.46 11.03
N TYR A 291 4.84 10.26 9.98
CA TYR A 291 5.49 9.95 8.71
C TYR A 291 6.60 10.96 8.42
N PHE A 292 7.69 10.46 7.86
CA PHE A 292 8.83 11.27 7.43
C PHE A 292 9.24 10.90 6.02
N GLU A 293 9.69 11.91 5.27
CA GLU A 293 10.09 11.77 3.89
C GLU A 293 11.47 12.36 3.61
N GLU A 294 12.10 11.97 2.49
CA GLU A 294 13.35 12.54 1.99
C GLU A 294 13.31 14.08 1.88
N PRO A 295 14.43 14.75 2.09
CA PRO A 295 15.77 14.21 2.30
C PRO A 295 16.08 13.95 3.79
N TYR A 296 15.58 12.85 4.27
CA TYR A 296 15.85 12.47 5.64
C TYR A 296 17.10 11.62 5.65
N GLY A 297 18.22 12.22 5.96
CA GLY A 297 19.47 11.51 6.23
C GLY A 297 19.32 10.52 7.39
N PRO A 298 20.40 9.90 7.85
CA PRO A 298 20.34 9.05 9.03
C PRO A 298 19.70 9.83 10.17
N TYR A 299 18.56 9.30 10.62
CA TYR A 299 17.79 9.96 11.67
C TYR A 299 18.56 9.87 12.99
N VAL A 300 18.87 11.02 13.50
CA VAL A 300 19.43 11.15 14.84
C VAL A 300 18.43 11.95 15.66
N PRO A 301 17.71 11.31 16.60
CA PRO A 301 16.81 12.05 17.47
C PRO A 301 17.56 13.15 18.19
N THR A 302 16.99 14.35 18.18
CA THR A 302 17.57 15.47 18.93
C THR A 302 17.48 15.27 20.43
N GLU A 303 16.44 14.57 20.85
CA GLU A 303 16.22 14.24 22.25
C GLU A 303 15.60 12.84 22.36
N LEU A 304 16.11 12.03 23.26
CA LEU A 304 15.60 10.69 23.51
C LEU A 304 15.06 10.62 24.92
N VAL A 305 13.83 10.11 25.00
CA VAL A 305 13.20 9.82 26.28
C VAL A 305 13.72 8.47 26.79
N SER A 306 13.96 8.38 28.07
CA SER A 306 14.33 7.13 28.71
C SER A 306 13.29 6.05 28.46
N MET A 307 13.74 4.88 28.03
CA MET A 307 12.85 3.76 27.73
C MET A 307 12.12 3.29 28.98
N PRO A 308 10.84 3.01 28.89
CA PRO A 308 10.13 2.43 30.01
C PRO A 308 10.72 1.05 30.32
N LYS A 309 10.94 0.76 31.61
CA LYS A 309 11.44 -0.56 32.08
C LYS A 309 10.44 -1.70 31.84
N LYS A 310 9.29 -1.41 31.22
CA LYS A 310 8.29 -2.41 30.86
C LYS A 310 8.66 -3.08 29.55
N LYS A 311 8.25 -4.34 29.42
CA LYS A 311 8.34 -5.08 28.16
C LYS A 311 7.47 -4.41 27.09
N LEU A 312 8.06 -3.95 25.99
CA LEU A 312 7.34 -3.29 24.92
C LEU A 312 6.63 -4.31 24.00
N PHE A 313 7.29 -5.43 23.71
CA PHE A 313 6.81 -6.42 22.74
C PHE A 313 6.92 -7.85 23.27
N GLY A 314 5.98 -8.24 24.08
CA GLY A 314 5.91 -9.60 24.62
C GLY A 314 6.77 -9.85 25.88
N LYS A 315 6.49 -10.97 26.53
CA LYS A 315 6.91 -11.25 27.91
C LYS A 315 8.42 -11.46 28.10
N ASP A 316 9.15 -11.87 27.07
CA ASP A 316 10.53 -12.33 27.20
C ASP A 316 11.59 -11.39 26.70
N ARG A 317 11.24 -10.11 26.54
CA ARG A 317 12.17 -9.15 25.96
C ARG A 317 12.82 -8.26 26.97
N ARG A 318 14.12 -8.07 26.74
CA ARG A 318 14.92 -7.10 27.47
C ARG A 318 15.07 -5.86 26.60
N TYR A 319 14.97 -4.71 27.22
CA TYR A 319 15.15 -3.43 26.59
C TYR A 319 16.39 -2.77 27.14
N PRO A 320 17.09 -1.96 26.34
CA PRO A 320 18.11 -1.09 26.89
C PRO A 320 17.49 -0.18 27.95
N ASP A 321 18.25 0.13 28.97
CA ASP A 321 17.81 1.05 30.03
C ASP A 321 17.64 2.47 29.52
N ASP A 322 18.32 2.80 28.41
CA ASP A 322 18.29 4.06 27.71
C ASP A 322 18.24 3.80 26.20
N PHE A 323 17.35 4.45 25.51
CA PHE A 323 17.22 4.34 24.08
C PHE A 323 18.48 4.74 23.32
N SER A 324 19.18 5.77 23.83
CA SER A 324 20.46 6.22 23.28
C SER A 324 21.58 5.21 23.45
N ALA A 325 21.43 4.28 24.38
CA ALA A 325 22.40 3.23 24.66
C ALA A 325 22.23 1.99 23.77
N ALA A 326 21.25 1.98 22.89
CA ALA A 326 21.09 0.89 21.94
C ALA A 326 22.38 0.70 21.12
N ALA A 327 22.79 -0.56 20.99
CA ALA A 327 24.12 -0.93 20.51
C ALA A 327 24.49 -0.38 19.12
N ASN A 328 23.51 0.03 18.34
CA ASN A 328 23.68 0.54 16.98
C ASN A 328 23.42 2.04 16.87
N ASN A 329 23.41 2.77 17.95
CA ASN A 329 23.24 4.20 17.89
C ASN A 329 24.51 4.88 17.35
N PRO A 330 24.49 5.55 16.18
CA PRO A 330 25.66 6.15 15.56
C PRO A 330 26.23 7.32 16.38
N ILE A 331 25.47 7.86 17.31
CA ILE A 331 25.93 8.98 18.15
C ILE A 331 27.05 8.57 19.12
N LYS A 332 27.23 7.28 19.35
CA LYS A 332 28.23 6.76 20.28
C LYS A 332 29.49 6.20 19.60
N LYS A 333 29.57 6.30 18.29
CA LYS A 333 30.81 6.06 17.57
C LYS A 333 31.44 7.37 17.17
#